data_2e450e17654521ecb758b94c05e43788
#
_entry.id   2e450e17654521ecb758b94c05e43788
#
_cell.length_a   1.000
_cell.length_b   1.000
_cell.length_c   1.000
_cell.angle_alpha   90.00
_cell.angle_beta   90.00
_cell.angle_gamma   90.00
#
_symmetry.space_group_name_H-M   'P 1'
#
loop_
_entity.id
_entity.type
_entity.pdbx_description
1 polymer ?
#
loop_
_entity_poly.entity_id
_entity_poly.type
_entity_poly.pdbx_seq_one_letter_code
_entity_poly.pdbx_strand_id
1 'polypeptide(L)'
;MKLTQSHRRLKLFVTTSALAMALGSTAALAGMEEARRWIDSEFQPSTLSKDEQLKEMEWFVNAAKPFAGQEINVVSETITTHEYEARTLAKAFSEITGIKLTHDLIQEGDVVEKIQTQMQSGRNIYDAWVNDSDLIGTHFRYKQAIALDDWMAGEGKDVTSPTLDIADFIGKSFTTAPDGKMYQLPDQQFANVYWFRYDWFQRPEFKEKFKAKYGYDLGVPVNWSAYEDIAEFFTNDVKDVDGVKVYGHMDYGRKDPSLGWRFTDAWLSMAGNGDKGIPNGLPVDEWGIRMEGCRPVGSSVDRGGDTNGAAAVYSITKYLDWMKKYAPPQAQGMNFSESGPVPAQGNIAQQIFWYTAFTADMVKPGLPVVNADGTPKWRMAPSPHGSYWKDGMKLGYQDAGSWTLLKSTPVDRRKAAWLYAQFVTSKTVSLKKSHVGLTFIRESDIWDKSFTERAPKLGGLVEFYRSPARVQWTPTGNNVPDYPKLAQLWWQNIGDAASGAKTPQQAMDSLAAAQDEVLTRLERANVQGECGPKMNPKTSAEEWFKKAEAAGTIAPQRKLANEKPKGETVDYDTLIKSWPASPPKRS
;
A
#
# COMPACT_ATOMS: atom_id res chain seq x y z
N MET A 1 71.07 26.91 -25.31
CA MET A 1 70.38 25.93 -26.14
C MET A 1 69.28 25.26 -25.34
N LYS A 2 68.14 25.93 -25.11
CA LYS A 2 66.96 25.44 -24.42
C LYS A 2 65.74 26.24 -24.93
N LEU A 3 65.10 25.76 -25.94
CA LEU A 3 63.84 26.29 -26.45
C LEU A 3 63.27 25.29 -27.46
N THR A 4 62.57 24.27 -27.00
CA THR A 4 61.67 23.45 -27.87
C THR A 4 60.91 22.38 -27.02
N GLN A 5 60.15 22.76 -26.00
CA GLN A 5 59.23 21.82 -25.33
C GLN A 5 57.87 22.41 -24.97
N SER A 6 57.59 23.66 -25.33
CA SER A 6 56.35 24.35 -24.89
C SER A 6 55.16 24.19 -25.83
N HIS A 7 55.34 23.82 -27.11
CA HIS A 7 54.22 23.85 -28.11
C HIS A 7 53.52 22.50 -28.33
N ARG A 8 54.03 21.37 -27.80
CA ARG A 8 53.34 20.07 -27.95
C ARG A 8 52.25 19.79 -26.92
N ARG A 9 52.27 20.43 -25.73
CA ARG A 9 51.27 20.22 -24.70
C ARG A 9 49.95 20.97 -24.92
N LEU A 10 49.96 22.09 -25.64
CA LEU A 10 48.75 22.89 -25.88
C LEU A 10 47.83 22.29 -26.97
N LYS A 11 48.40 21.56 -27.93
CA LYS A 11 47.58 20.90 -28.98
C LYS A 11 46.90 19.62 -28.51
N LEU A 12 47.38 18.98 -27.44
CA LEU A 12 46.78 17.75 -26.92
C LEU A 12 45.54 18.04 -26.04
N PHE A 13 45.51 19.20 -25.35
CA PHE A 13 44.37 19.60 -24.52
C PHE A 13 43.15 20.07 -25.33
N VAL A 14 43.36 20.70 -26.49
CA VAL A 14 42.25 21.17 -27.34
C VAL A 14 41.57 20.00 -28.07
N THR A 15 42.33 18.96 -28.45
CA THR A 15 41.76 17.77 -29.12
C THR A 15 40.97 16.86 -28.18
N THR A 16 41.38 16.74 -26.92
CA THR A 16 40.64 15.92 -25.93
C THR A 16 39.32 16.59 -25.50
N SER A 17 39.30 17.92 -25.35
CA SER A 17 38.06 18.64 -25.00
C SER A 17 37.03 18.65 -26.14
N ALA A 18 37.47 18.76 -27.37
CA ALA A 18 36.59 18.72 -28.55
C ALA A 18 36.03 17.30 -28.81
N LEU A 19 36.84 16.26 -28.54
CA LEU A 19 36.40 14.87 -28.69
C LEU A 19 35.40 14.47 -27.57
N ALA A 20 35.61 14.95 -26.35
CA ALA A 20 34.68 14.73 -25.25
C ALA A 20 33.33 15.44 -25.43
N MET A 21 33.32 16.66 -26.00
CA MET A 21 32.09 17.36 -26.35
C MET A 21 31.37 16.72 -27.55
N ALA A 22 32.10 16.20 -28.55
CA ALA A 22 31.52 15.52 -29.70
C ALA A 22 30.89 14.17 -29.32
N LEU A 23 31.52 13.39 -28.43
CA LEU A 23 30.99 12.13 -27.90
C LEU A 23 29.79 12.36 -27.00
N GLY A 24 29.80 13.40 -26.19
CA GLY A 24 28.67 13.76 -25.33
C GLY A 24 27.44 14.23 -26.12
N SER A 25 27.64 14.93 -27.23
CA SER A 25 26.53 15.37 -28.10
C SER A 25 25.91 14.22 -28.91
N THR A 26 26.72 13.27 -29.37
CA THR A 26 26.20 12.08 -30.10
C THR A 26 25.44 11.12 -29.18
N ALA A 27 25.89 10.89 -27.96
CA ALA A 27 25.19 10.08 -27.00
C ALA A 27 23.85 10.72 -26.57
N ALA A 28 23.80 12.03 -26.39
CA ALA A 28 22.57 12.75 -26.10
C ALA A 28 21.56 12.73 -27.26
N LEU A 29 22.03 12.79 -28.50
CA LEU A 29 21.18 12.66 -29.67
C LEU A 29 20.60 11.27 -29.81
N ALA A 30 21.40 10.21 -29.55
CA ALA A 30 20.94 8.84 -29.54
C ALA A 30 19.86 8.60 -28.43
N GLY A 31 20.07 9.10 -27.21
CA GLY A 31 19.09 9.03 -26.14
C GLY A 31 17.75 9.72 -26.48
N MET A 32 17.78 10.84 -27.19
CA MET A 32 16.57 11.54 -27.64
C MET A 32 15.85 10.83 -28.80
N GLU A 33 16.57 10.11 -29.66
CA GLU A 33 15.96 9.27 -30.71
C GLU A 33 15.22 8.09 -30.04
N GLU A 34 15.84 7.43 -29.04
CA GLU A 34 15.20 6.39 -28.25
C GLU A 34 13.98 6.91 -27.48
N ALA A 35 14.10 8.10 -26.85
CA ALA A 35 12.97 8.72 -26.16
C ALA A 35 11.75 8.93 -27.08
N ARG A 36 11.97 9.44 -28.30
CA ARG A 36 10.88 9.58 -29.30
C ARG A 36 10.26 8.25 -29.65
N ARG A 37 11.08 7.24 -29.91
CA ARG A 37 10.60 5.89 -30.22
C ARG A 37 9.72 5.32 -29.10
N TRP A 38 10.15 5.44 -27.83
CA TRP A 38 9.39 4.96 -26.69
C TRP A 38 8.10 5.76 -26.46
N ILE A 39 8.13 7.09 -26.62
CA ILE A 39 6.93 7.94 -26.54
C ILE A 39 5.88 7.51 -27.57
N ASP A 40 6.31 7.26 -28.82
CA ASP A 40 5.40 6.92 -29.91
C ASP A 40 4.87 5.48 -29.82
N SER A 41 5.68 4.54 -29.34
CA SER A 41 5.33 3.11 -29.33
C SER A 41 4.73 2.61 -28.02
N GLU A 42 5.10 3.21 -26.87
CA GLU A 42 4.74 2.63 -25.56
C GLU A 42 4.12 3.63 -24.57
N PHE A 43 4.61 4.87 -24.48
CA PHE A 43 4.19 5.79 -23.41
C PHE A 43 2.87 6.53 -23.69
N GLN A 44 1.96 5.88 -24.39
CA GLN A 44 0.61 6.40 -24.64
C GLN A 44 -0.46 5.50 -23.97
N PRO A 45 -1.51 6.07 -23.36
CA PRO A 45 -1.75 7.52 -23.19
C PRO A 45 -0.85 8.16 -22.14
N SER A 46 -0.73 9.49 -22.18
CA SER A 46 -0.04 10.30 -21.17
C SER A 46 -0.85 11.55 -20.85
N THR A 47 -0.69 12.08 -19.63
CA THR A 47 -1.27 13.38 -19.24
C THR A 47 -0.55 14.57 -19.89
N LEU A 48 0.62 14.34 -20.48
CA LEU A 48 1.41 15.33 -21.20
C LEU A 48 1.21 15.22 -22.72
N SER A 49 1.27 16.35 -23.41
CA SER A 49 1.43 16.38 -24.88
C SER A 49 2.77 15.76 -25.28
N LYS A 50 2.91 15.31 -26.53
CA LYS A 50 4.16 14.74 -27.04
C LYS A 50 5.36 15.68 -26.90
N ASP A 51 5.15 16.98 -27.10
CA ASP A 51 6.22 17.98 -26.95
C ASP A 51 6.66 18.13 -25.48
N GLU A 52 5.73 18.06 -24.53
CA GLU A 52 6.03 18.07 -23.10
C GLU A 52 6.72 16.78 -22.67
N GLN A 53 6.28 15.61 -23.17
CA GLN A 53 6.95 14.34 -22.96
C GLN A 53 8.40 14.37 -23.44
N LEU A 54 8.65 14.92 -24.63
CA LEU A 54 10.01 15.08 -25.17
C LEU A 54 10.88 15.97 -24.28
N LYS A 55 10.34 17.07 -23.77
CA LYS A 55 11.08 17.96 -22.83
C LYS A 55 11.40 17.24 -21.51
N GLU A 56 10.46 16.47 -20.98
CA GLU A 56 10.70 15.68 -19.76
C GLU A 56 11.78 14.63 -20.01
N MET A 57 11.75 13.91 -21.13
CA MET A 57 12.77 12.94 -21.50
C MET A 57 14.13 13.58 -21.78
N GLU A 58 14.18 14.77 -22.40
CA GLU A 58 15.42 15.53 -22.59
C GLU A 58 16.09 15.84 -21.25
N TRP A 59 15.30 16.17 -20.24
CA TRP A 59 15.83 16.37 -18.89
C TRP A 59 16.47 15.07 -18.36
N PHE A 60 15.80 13.91 -18.48
CA PHE A 60 16.36 12.63 -18.06
C PHE A 60 17.65 12.27 -18.79
N VAL A 61 17.69 12.44 -20.11
CA VAL A 61 18.91 12.22 -20.92
C VAL A 61 20.06 13.09 -20.42
N ASN A 62 19.79 14.37 -20.13
CA ASN A 62 20.83 15.29 -19.67
C ASN A 62 21.29 14.99 -18.24
N ALA A 63 20.37 14.73 -17.31
CA ALA A 63 20.67 14.42 -15.91
C ALA A 63 21.42 13.09 -15.76
N ALA A 64 21.17 12.14 -16.66
CA ALA A 64 21.81 10.83 -16.64
C ALA A 64 23.23 10.78 -17.20
N LYS A 65 23.68 11.79 -17.95
CA LYS A 65 25.01 11.81 -18.61
C LYS A 65 26.18 11.42 -17.69
N PRO A 66 26.26 11.92 -16.44
CA PRO A 66 27.35 11.55 -15.53
C PRO A 66 27.38 10.07 -15.15
N PHE A 67 26.27 9.37 -15.32
CA PHE A 67 26.06 7.99 -14.87
C PHE A 67 25.99 7.00 -16.05
N ALA A 68 26.17 7.44 -17.28
CA ALA A 68 26.11 6.58 -18.47
C ALA A 68 27.11 5.40 -18.35
N GLY A 69 26.61 4.19 -18.62
CA GLY A 69 27.38 2.95 -18.47
C GLY A 69 27.45 2.38 -17.05
N GLN A 70 26.97 3.12 -16.03
CA GLN A 70 26.87 2.62 -14.66
C GLN A 70 25.80 1.51 -14.58
N GLU A 71 26.10 0.47 -13.80
CA GLU A 71 25.18 -0.63 -13.53
C GLU A 71 24.53 -0.39 -12.17
N ILE A 72 23.19 -0.41 -12.12
CA ILE A 72 22.41 -0.31 -10.88
C ILE A 72 21.40 -1.45 -10.78
N ASN A 73 21.14 -1.89 -9.57
CA ASN A 73 20.19 -2.95 -9.27
C ASN A 73 19.10 -2.42 -8.33
N VAL A 74 17.86 -2.65 -8.70
CA VAL A 74 16.69 -2.33 -7.88
C VAL A 74 15.83 -3.56 -7.68
N VAL A 75 14.97 -3.56 -6.68
CA VAL A 75 14.11 -4.71 -6.36
C VAL A 75 12.72 -4.26 -5.95
N SER A 76 11.73 -5.07 -6.31
CA SER A 76 10.35 -4.96 -5.86
C SER A 76 9.67 -6.32 -5.75
N GLU A 77 8.48 -6.34 -5.19
CA GLU A 77 7.59 -7.49 -5.21
C GLU A 77 7.11 -7.83 -6.63
N THR A 78 6.61 -9.05 -6.81
CA THR A 78 6.11 -9.53 -8.11
C THR A 78 4.60 -9.28 -8.23
N ILE A 79 4.25 -8.16 -8.86
CA ILE A 79 2.87 -7.81 -9.24
C ILE A 79 2.87 -7.20 -10.65
N THR A 80 1.68 -7.08 -11.28
CA THR A 80 1.53 -6.63 -12.67
C THR A 80 2.22 -5.29 -12.95
N THR A 81 2.14 -4.32 -12.03
CA THR A 81 2.80 -3.00 -12.17
C THR A 81 4.32 -3.16 -12.25
N HIS A 82 4.90 -3.90 -11.30
CA HIS A 82 6.36 -4.09 -11.25
C HIS A 82 6.87 -5.00 -12.37
N GLU A 83 6.07 -5.96 -12.83
CA GLU A 83 6.41 -6.72 -14.04
C GLU A 83 6.54 -5.82 -15.27
N TYR A 84 5.65 -4.83 -15.41
CA TYR A 84 5.74 -3.84 -16.48
C TYR A 84 6.98 -2.95 -16.32
N GLU A 85 7.28 -2.52 -15.11
CA GLU A 85 8.49 -1.75 -14.81
C GLU A 85 9.76 -2.54 -15.14
N ALA A 86 9.87 -3.76 -14.63
CA ALA A 86 11.07 -4.57 -14.82
C ALA A 86 11.31 -5.00 -16.28
N ARG A 87 10.23 -5.35 -17.01
CA ARG A 87 10.34 -5.89 -18.38
C ARG A 87 10.34 -4.80 -19.45
N THR A 88 9.63 -3.70 -19.22
CA THR A 88 9.41 -2.65 -20.24
C THR A 88 10.10 -1.35 -19.87
N LEU A 89 9.80 -0.78 -18.69
CA LEU A 89 10.30 0.54 -18.32
C LEU A 89 11.79 0.54 -17.98
N ALA A 90 12.31 -0.52 -17.38
CA ALA A 90 13.74 -0.68 -17.11
C ALA A 90 14.57 -0.69 -18.43
N LYS A 91 14.04 -1.36 -19.46
CA LYS A 91 14.63 -1.35 -20.79
C LYS A 91 14.58 0.06 -21.41
N ALA A 92 13.41 0.71 -21.36
CA ALA A 92 13.25 2.07 -21.88
C ALA A 92 14.20 3.05 -21.18
N PHE A 93 14.27 3.00 -19.86
CA PHE A 93 15.19 3.81 -19.07
C PHE A 93 16.65 3.61 -19.49
N SER A 94 17.07 2.35 -19.61
CA SER A 94 18.45 2.03 -20.00
C SER A 94 18.80 2.53 -21.42
N GLU A 95 17.89 2.37 -22.38
CA GLU A 95 18.09 2.84 -23.76
C GLU A 95 18.11 4.38 -23.85
N ILE A 96 17.24 5.07 -23.10
CA ILE A 96 17.14 6.53 -23.10
C ILE A 96 18.31 7.18 -22.36
N THR A 97 18.72 6.62 -21.23
CA THR A 97 19.68 7.27 -20.31
C THR A 97 21.11 6.75 -20.44
N GLY A 98 21.30 5.55 -20.99
CA GLY A 98 22.58 4.86 -21.02
C GLY A 98 22.99 4.22 -19.67
N ILE A 99 22.17 4.31 -18.61
CA ILE A 99 22.38 3.61 -17.34
C ILE A 99 21.89 2.17 -17.50
N LYS A 100 22.70 1.20 -17.11
CA LYS A 100 22.32 -0.20 -17.17
C LYS A 100 21.54 -0.56 -15.90
N LEU A 101 20.26 -0.84 -16.04
CA LEU A 101 19.37 -1.15 -14.95
C LEU A 101 18.95 -2.63 -14.94
N THR A 102 19.06 -3.27 -13.77
CA THR A 102 18.41 -4.53 -13.46
C THR A 102 17.33 -4.27 -12.41
N HIS A 103 16.10 -4.72 -12.68
CA HIS A 103 14.99 -4.65 -11.75
C HIS A 103 14.56 -6.08 -11.39
N ASP A 104 14.96 -6.54 -10.22
CA ASP A 104 14.64 -7.87 -9.71
C ASP A 104 13.21 -7.91 -9.17
N LEU A 105 12.50 -8.99 -9.50
CA LEU A 105 11.16 -9.29 -8.99
C LEU A 105 11.22 -10.50 -8.07
N ILE A 106 10.86 -10.33 -6.81
CA ILE A 106 10.87 -11.39 -5.80
C ILE A 106 9.59 -11.34 -4.96
N GLN A 107 9.43 -12.28 -4.04
CA GLN A 107 8.32 -12.25 -3.10
C GLN A 107 8.46 -11.06 -2.14
N GLU A 108 7.34 -10.45 -1.77
CA GLU A 108 7.31 -9.26 -0.90
C GLU A 108 8.07 -9.48 0.42
N GLY A 109 7.79 -10.58 1.13
CA GLY A 109 8.52 -10.91 2.36
C GLY A 109 10.03 -11.02 2.18
N ASP A 110 10.49 -11.51 1.01
CA ASP A 110 11.92 -11.59 0.67
C ASP A 110 12.52 -10.20 0.41
N VAL A 111 11.73 -9.24 -0.14
CA VAL A 111 12.17 -7.84 -0.27
C VAL A 111 12.48 -7.28 1.11
N VAL A 112 11.53 -7.41 2.05
CA VAL A 112 11.66 -6.92 3.43
C VAL A 112 12.90 -7.50 4.11
N GLU A 113 13.10 -8.82 4.03
CA GLU A 113 14.24 -9.50 4.67
C GLU A 113 15.59 -9.09 4.06
N LYS A 114 15.69 -9.00 2.74
CA LYS A 114 16.93 -8.60 2.06
C LYS A 114 17.31 -7.16 2.36
N ILE A 115 16.34 -6.25 2.34
CA ILE A 115 16.59 -4.85 2.66
C ILE A 115 16.94 -4.67 4.13
N GLN A 116 16.28 -5.37 5.05
CA GLN A 116 16.65 -5.37 6.46
C GLN A 116 18.08 -5.87 6.67
N THR A 117 18.49 -6.93 5.98
CA THR A 117 19.86 -7.45 6.00
C THR A 117 20.86 -6.44 5.45
N GLN A 118 20.52 -5.75 4.35
CA GLN A 118 21.35 -4.69 3.78
C GLN A 118 21.53 -3.53 4.77
N MET A 119 20.45 -3.08 5.41
CA MET A 119 20.49 -2.00 6.41
C MET A 119 21.37 -2.37 7.62
N GLN A 120 21.25 -3.60 8.12
CA GLN A 120 22.02 -4.08 9.28
C GLN A 120 23.50 -4.29 8.97
N SER A 121 23.81 -4.84 7.80
CA SER A 121 25.19 -5.14 7.40
C SER A 121 25.96 -3.95 6.81
N GLY A 122 25.25 -2.92 6.36
CA GLY A 122 25.81 -1.80 5.60
C GLY A 122 26.31 -2.18 4.19
N ARG A 123 26.06 -3.42 3.72
CA ARG A 123 26.46 -3.87 2.39
C ARG A 123 25.41 -3.45 1.37
N ASN A 124 25.85 -2.80 0.29
CA ASN A 124 24.96 -2.44 -0.80
C ASN A 124 24.69 -3.65 -1.70
N ILE A 125 23.46 -4.18 -1.69
CA ILE A 125 22.99 -5.25 -2.58
C ILE A 125 22.09 -4.62 -3.64
N TYR A 126 21.10 -3.83 -3.22
CA TYR A 126 20.20 -3.07 -4.07
C TYR A 126 20.40 -1.57 -3.86
N ASP A 127 20.32 -0.80 -4.94
CA ASP A 127 20.54 0.64 -4.93
C ASP A 127 19.29 1.44 -4.55
N ALA A 128 18.12 0.88 -4.86
CA ALA A 128 16.82 1.32 -4.39
C ALA A 128 15.85 0.13 -4.40
N TRP A 129 14.73 0.27 -3.71
CA TRP A 129 13.67 -0.74 -3.72
C TRP A 129 12.30 -0.11 -3.59
N VAL A 130 11.29 -0.81 -4.09
CA VAL A 130 9.89 -0.51 -3.77
C VAL A 130 9.51 -1.31 -2.54
N ASN A 131 8.91 -0.63 -1.57
CA ASN A 131 8.41 -1.23 -0.36
C ASN A 131 7.18 -0.48 0.14
N ASP A 132 6.40 -1.16 0.97
CA ASP A 132 5.18 -0.60 1.51
C ASP A 132 5.46 0.49 2.54
N SER A 133 4.52 1.40 2.70
CA SER A 133 4.64 2.52 3.64
C SER A 133 4.60 2.08 5.10
N ASP A 134 4.18 0.85 5.38
CA ASP A 134 4.19 0.26 6.71
C ASP A 134 5.61 0.09 7.32
N LEU A 135 6.65 0.16 6.50
CA LEU A 135 8.05 0.17 6.96
C LEU A 135 8.58 1.56 7.35
N ILE A 136 7.85 2.61 7.07
CA ILE A 136 8.33 3.98 7.30
C ILE A 136 8.61 4.27 8.78
N GLY A 137 7.76 3.73 9.67
CA GLY A 137 7.93 3.85 11.12
C GLY A 137 9.23 3.26 11.63
N THR A 138 9.72 2.21 10.96
CA THR A 138 11.02 1.59 11.22
C THR A 138 12.14 2.42 10.60
N HIS A 139 12.02 2.79 9.33
CA HIS A 139 13.08 3.43 8.56
C HIS A 139 13.52 4.78 9.14
N PHE A 140 12.58 5.65 9.52
CA PHE A 140 12.95 6.96 10.06
C PHE A 140 13.61 6.86 11.44
N ARG A 141 13.19 5.91 12.29
CA ARG A 141 13.77 5.70 13.62
C ARG A 141 15.19 5.18 13.56
N TYR A 142 15.46 4.21 12.70
CA TYR A 142 16.81 3.66 12.51
C TYR A 142 17.70 4.58 11.67
N LYS A 143 17.15 5.59 11.01
CA LYS A 143 17.88 6.56 10.17
C LYS A 143 18.72 5.92 9.06
N GLN A 144 18.27 4.79 8.53
CA GLN A 144 18.95 4.07 7.45
C GLN A 144 18.42 4.45 6.07
N ALA A 145 17.12 4.78 5.96
CA ALA A 145 16.55 5.36 4.76
C ALA A 145 16.85 6.87 4.66
N ILE A 146 16.82 7.39 3.43
CA ILE A 146 17.02 8.80 3.14
C ILE A 146 15.68 9.53 3.22
N ALA A 147 15.61 10.63 3.99
CA ALA A 147 14.48 11.55 3.89
C ALA A 147 14.54 12.26 2.53
N LEU A 148 13.50 12.07 1.72
CA LEU A 148 13.48 12.59 0.34
C LEU A 148 13.42 14.11 0.28
N ASP A 149 12.78 14.77 1.26
CA ASP A 149 12.81 16.23 1.36
C ASP A 149 14.25 16.76 1.48
N ASP A 150 15.07 16.15 2.35
CA ASP A 150 16.47 16.50 2.53
C ASP A 150 17.30 16.13 1.28
N TRP A 151 16.99 14.99 0.66
CA TRP A 151 17.66 14.53 -0.55
C TRP A 151 17.46 15.48 -1.72
N MET A 152 16.22 15.84 -2.01
CA MET A 152 15.86 16.74 -3.10
C MET A 152 16.39 18.16 -2.89
N ALA A 153 16.50 18.61 -1.65
CA ALA A 153 17.08 19.92 -1.32
C ALA A 153 18.62 19.92 -1.31
N GLY A 154 19.24 18.76 -1.10
CA GLY A 154 20.67 18.58 -0.89
C GLY A 154 21.38 17.79 -2.00
N GLU A 155 21.90 16.61 -1.66
CA GLU A 155 22.76 15.79 -2.54
C GLU A 155 22.07 15.33 -3.84
N GLY A 156 20.75 15.15 -3.83
CA GLY A 156 19.96 14.73 -5.00
C GLY A 156 19.41 15.87 -5.86
N LYS A 157 19.69 17.12 -5.51
CA LYS A 157 19.09 18.29 -6.15
C LYS A 157 19.35 18.35 -7.65
N ASP A 158 20.55 18.04 -8.07
CA ASP A 158 20.99 18.06 -9.47
C ASP A 158 20.37 16.96 -10.34
N VAL A 159 19.82 15.92 -9.70
CA VAL A 159 19.15 14.78 -10.34
C VAL A 159 17.67 14.69 -9.94
N THR A 160 17.09 15.76 -9.41
CA THR A 160 15.64 15.85 -9.14
C THR A 160 14.95 16.62 -10.25
N SER A 161 13.99 15.96 -10.92
CA SER A 161 13.28 16.54 -12.06
C SER A 161 12.43 17.75 -11.63
N PRO A 162 12.49 18.85 -12.36
CA PRO A 162 11.61 19.99 -12.13
C PRO A 162 10.13 19.67 -12.42
N THR A 163 9.85 18.59 -13.14
CA THR A 163 8.50 18.13 -13.47
C THR A 163 8.00 17.01 -12.55
N LEU A 164 8.75 16.66 -11.49
CA LEU A 164 8.39 15.59 -10.57
C LEU A 164 7.01 15.82 -9.92
N ASP A 165 6.67 17.07 -9.60
CA ASP A 165 5.35 17.50 -9.09
C ASP A 165 4.84 16.62 -7.93
N ILE A 166 5.51 16.72 -6.79
CA ILE A 166 5.16 15.95 -5.58
C ILE A 166 3.70 16.18 -5.14
N ALA A 167 3.11 17.34 -5.44
CA ALA A 167 1.74 17.65 -5.08
C ALA A 167 0.70 16.84 -5.88
N ASP A 168 1.07 16.31 -7.03
CA ASP A 168 0.22 15.47 -7.88
C ASP A 168 0.16 14.01 -7.42
N PHE A 169 1.10 13.57 -6.56
CA PHE A 169 1.08 12.21 -6.02
C PHE A 169 -0.04 12.03 -5.00
N ILE A 170 -0.82 10.97 -5.18
CA ILE A 170 -1.68 10.42 -4.14
C ILE A 170 -0.83 9.55 -3.20
N GLY A 171 -1.29 9.30 -1.99
CA GLY A 171 -0.53 8.47 -1.04
C GLY A 171 0.62 9.18 -0.32
N LYS A 172 0.86 10.46 -0.55
CA LYS A 172 1.91 11.22 0.13
C LYS A 172 1.81 11.13 1.67
N SER A 173 0.60 11.11 2.22
CA SER A 173 0.38 10.95 3.65
C SER A 173 0.87 9.60 4.18
N PHE A 174 0.88 8.57 3.35
CA PHE A 174 1.38 7.23 3.70
C PHE A 174 2.90 7.17 3.71
N THR A 175 3.55 8.01 2.90
CA THR A 175 5.01 8.04 2.74
C THR A 175 5.70 9.08 3.60
N THR A 176 4.94 9.76 4.47
CA THR A 176 5.42 10.76 5.43
C THR A 176 5.49 10.16 6.83
N ALA A 177 6.68 10.20 7.43
CA ALA A 177 6.93 9.67 8.77
C ALA A 177 6.44 10.63 9.88
N PRO A 178 6.39 10.16 11.14
CA PRO A 178 6.02 11.01 12.29
C PRO A 178 6.87 12.26 12.51
N ASP A 179 8.07 12.32 11.94
CA ASP A 179 8.93 13.51 11.93
C ASP A 179 8.53 14.58 10.88
N GLY A 180 7.47 14.30 10.12
CA GLY A 180 6.94 15.17 9.08
C GLY A 180 7.68 15.13 7.76
N LYS A 181 8.69 14.28 7.61
CA LYS A 181 9.46 14.13 6.37
C LYS A 181 8.96 12.97 5.52
N MET A 182 9.01 13.14 4.21
CA MET A 182 8.75 12.09 3.23
C MET A 182 9.99 11.20 3.07
N TYR A 183 9.83 9.89 3.20
CA TYR A 183 10.92 8.91 3.07
C TYR A 183 10.82 8.03 1.83
N GLN A 184 9.69 8.06 1.16
CA GLN A 184 9.41 7.20 0.02
C GLN A 184 8.72 8.00 -1.09
N LEU A 185 9.05 7.72 -2.35
CA LEU A 185 8.35 8.27 -3.51
C LEU A 185 7.24 7.30 -3.92
N PRO A 186 5.96 7.67 -3.84
CA PRO A 186 4.86 6.79 -4.20
C PRO A 186 5.02 6.22 -5.62
N ASP A 187 4.86 4.92 -5.75
CA ASP A 187 4.93 4.20 -7.02
C ASP A 187 3.61 3.54 -7.40
N GLN A 188 2.89 3.06 -6.42
CA GLN A 188 1.54 2.50 -6.53
C GLN A 188 0.80 2.68 -5.22
N GLN A 189 -0.52 2.62 -5.27
CA GLN A 189 -1.35 2.70 -4.08
C GLN A 189 -2.20 1.45 -3.96
N PHE A 190 -2.13 0.81 -2.79
CA PHE A 190 -2.99 -0.31 -2.42
C PHE A 190 -4.14 0.17 -1.56
N ALA A 191 -5.29 -0.45 -1.74
CA ALA A 191 -6.44 -0.22 -0.89
C ALA A 191 -7.18 -1.52 -0.65
N ASN A 192 -7.48 -1.80 0.62
CA ASN A 192 -8.48 -2.76 0.99
C ASN A 192 -9.85 -2.20 0.64
N VAL A 193 -10.48 -2.77 -0.38
CA VAL A 193 -11.80 -2.37 -0.83
C VAL A 193 -12.77 -3.53 -0.73
N TYR A 194 -14.04 -3.20 -0.53
CA TYR A 194 -15.13 -4.15 -0.58
C TYR A 194 -15.42 -4.51 -2.03
N TRP A 195 -15.28 -5.80 -2.36
CA TRP A 195 -15.65 -6.39 -3.64
C TRP A 195 -16.89 -7.26 -3.47
N PHE A 196 -17.84 -7.19 -4.40
CA PHE A 196 -19.07 -7.97 -4.34
C PHE A 196 -19.64 -8.30 -5.72
N ARG A 197 -20.43 -9.35 -5.81
CA ARG A 197 -21.17 -9.76 -7.00
C ARG A 197 -22.39 -8.84 -7.18
N TYR A 198 -22.15 -7.75 -7.92
CA TYR A 198 -23.19 -6.77 -8.21
C TYR A 198 -24.41 -7.39 -8.92
N ASP A 199 -24.19 -8.30 -9.90
CA ASP A 199 -25.23 -9.02 -10.58
C ASP A 199 -26.12 -9.84 -9.64
N TRP A 200 -25.58 -10.45 -8.59
CA TRP A 200 -26.34 -11.18 -7.59
C TRP A 200 -27.12 -10.23 -6.65
N PHE A 201 -26.51 -9.14 -6.27
CA PHE A 201 -27.13 -8.16 -5.39
C PHE A 201 -28.31 -7.45 -6.07
N GLN A 202 -28.39 -7.44 -7.41
CA GLN A 202 -29.51 -6.89 -8.17
C GLN A 202 -30.66 -7.87 -8.39
N ARG A 203 -30.53 -9.17 -8.05
CA ARG A 203 -31.59 -10.15 -8.21
C ARG A 203 -32.77 -9.88 -7.28
N PRO A 204 -34.00 -9.67 -7.77
CA PRO A 204 -35.17 -9.37 -6.93
C PRO A 204 -35.40 -10.41 -5.84
N GLU A 205 -35.29 -11.70 -6.18
CA GLU A 205 -35.48 -12.81 -5.25
C GLU A 205 -34.50 -12.80 -4.09
N PHE A 206 -33.25 -12.33 -4.30
CA PHE A 206 -32.27 -12.21 -3.23
C PHE A 206 -32.55 -10.99 -2.37
N LYS A 207 -32.94 -9.86 -2.98
CA LYS A 207 -33.32 -8.64 -2.25
C LYS A 207 -34.52 -8.88 -1.32
N GLU A 208 -35.56 -9.53 -1.82
CA GLU A 208 -36.77 -9.85 -1.05
C GLU A 208 -36.43 -10.80 0.13
N LYS A 209 -35.69 -11.87 -0.16
CA LYS A 209 -35.34 -12.88 0.85
C LYS A 209 -34.41 -12.30 1.94
N PHE A 210 -33.43 -11.48 1.56
CA PHE A 210 -32.54 -10.82 2.50
C PHE A 210 -33.31 -9.85 3.40
N LYS A 211 -34.14 -8.98 2.81
CA LYS A 211 -34.96 -8.02 3.56
C LYS A 211 -35.91 -8.70 4.52
N ALA A 212 -36.52 -9.81 4.11
CA ALA A 212 -37.43 -10.59 4.97
C ALA A 212 -36.69 -11.17 6.19
N LYS A 213 -35.42 -11.57 6.03
CA LYS A 213 -34.62 -12.17 7.12
C LYS A 213 -34.02 -11.12 8.07
N TYR A 214 -33.41 -10.08 7.52
CA TYR A 214 -32.58 -9.13 8.29
C TYR A 214 -33.26 -7.79 8.58
N GLY A 215 -34.36 -7.48 7.89
CA GLY A 215 -35.15 -6.26 8.12
C GLY A 215 -34.56 -4.98 7.50
N TYR A 216 -33.60 -5.10 6.58
CA TYR A 216 -33.04 -4.01 5.80
C TYR A 216 -32.66 -4.50 4.39
N ASP A 217 -32.37 -3.58 3.47
CA ASP A 217 -32.14 -3.94 2.06
C ASP A 217 -30.75 -4.56 1.82
N LEU A 218 -30.66 -5.49 0.87
CA LEU A 218 -29.39 -6.01 0.39
C LEU A 218 -28.65 -4.92 -0.42
N GLY A 219 -27.45 -4.56 0.00
CA GLY A 219 -26.65 -3.51 -0.63
C GLY A 219 -25.21 -3.52 -0.14
N VAL A 220 -24.45 -2.47 -0.45
CA VAL A 220 -23.07 -2.30 0.03
C VAL A 220 -23.10 -2.15 1.55
N PRO A 221 -22.38 -2.98 2.32
CA PRO A 221 -22.35 -2.89 3.77
C PRO A 221 -21.66 -1.59 4.22
N VAL A 222 -22.38 -0.80 5.02
CA VAL A 222 -21.81 0.38 5.68
C VAL A 222 -21.03 -0.04 6.91
N ASN A 223 -21.50 -1.07 7.62
CA ASN A 223 -20.84 -1.60 8.80
C ASN A 223 -20.55 -3.10 8.69
N TRP A 224 -19.69 -3.58 9.58
CA TRP A 224 -19.27 -4.98 9.62
C TRP A 224 -20.39 -5.96 9.95
N SER A 225 -21.43 -5.52 10.67
CA SER A 225 -22.61 -6.36 10.94
C SER A 225 -23.36 -6.71 9.66
N ALA A 226 -23.51 -5.75 8.76
CA ALA A 226 -24.12 -5.99 7.45
C ALA A 226 -23.24 -6.91 6.58
N TYR A 227 -21.92 -6.76 6.65
CA TYR A 227 -21.00 -7.67 5.96
C TYR A 227 -21.20 -9.12 6.44
N GLU A 228 -21.30 -9.35 7.75
CA GLU A 228 -21.56 -10.68 8.32
C GLU A 228 -22.90 -11.23 7.90
N ASP A 229 -23.98 -10.41 7.93
CA ASP A 229 -25.31 -10.83 7.51
C ASP A 229 -25.34 -11.24 6.03
N ILE A 230 -24.63 -10.52 5.16
CA ILE A 230 -24.50 -10.85 3.74
C ILE A 230 -23.70 -12.15 3.56
N ALA A 231 -22.61 -12.33 4.31
CA ALA A 231 -21.82 -13.56 4.27
C ALA A 231 -22.65 -14.78 4.67
N GLU A 232 -23.40 -14.68 5.76
CA GLU A 232 -24.33 -15.72 6.20
C GLU A 232 -25.40 -16.01 5.17
N PHE A 233 -26.04 -14.96 4.63
CA PHE A 233 -27.11 -15.07 3.66
C PHE A 233 -26.72 -15.86 2.42
N PHE A 234 -25.61 -15.51 1.77
CA PHE A 234 -25.19 -16.23 0.57
C PHE A 234 -24.73 -17.66 0.87
N THR A 235 -24.09 -17.90 2.02
CA THR A 235 -23.63 -19.24 2.39
C THR A 235 -24.76 -20.16 2.82
N ASN A 236 -25.68 -19.69 3.67
CA ASN A 236 -26.64 -20.54 4.37
C ASN A 236 -28.04 -20.51 3.76
N ASP A 237 -28.46 -19.38 3.15
CA ASP A 237 -29.82 -19.22 2.62
C ASP A 237 -29.87 -19.35 1.09
N VAL A 238 -28.90 -18.75 0.37
CA VAL A 238 -28.80 -18.88 -1.09
C VAL A 238 -28.17 -20.20 -1.47
N LYS A 239 -26.99 -20.51 -0.98
CA LYS A 239 -26.23 -21.77 -1.14
C LYS A 239 -25.75 -22.08 -2.54
N ASP A 240 -26.55 -21.78 -3.55
CA ASP A 240 -26.31 -22.06 -4.97
C ASP A 240 -26.83 -20.91 -5.82
N VAL A 241 -26.09 -20.57 -6.86
CA VAL A 241 -26.53 -19.62 -7.88
C VAL A 241 -26.25 -20.23 -9.25
N ASP A 242 -27.30 -20.46 -10.01
CA ASP A 242 -27.25 -21.01 -11.36
C ASP A 242 -26.49 -22.36 -11.46
N GLY A 243 -26.66 -23.24 -10.43
CA GLY A 243 -26.00 -24.56 -10.33
C GLY A 243 -24.58 -24.53 -9.77
N VAL A 244 -24.10 -23.37 -9.30
CA VAL A 244 -22.78 -23.21 -8.71
C VAL A 244 -22.92 -22.97 -7.20
N LYS A 245 -22.31 -23.85 -6.40
CA LYS A 245 -22.24 -23.64 -4.94
C LYS A 245 -21.51 -22.33 -4.64
N VAL A 246 -22.10 -21.50 -3.78
CA VAL A 246 -21.55 -20.17 -3.45
C VAL A 246 -21.15 -20.08 -1.99
N TYR A 247 -20.21 -19.16 -1.75
CA TYR A 247 -19.71 -18.80 -0.43
C TYR A 247 -19.88 -17.30 -0.23
N GLY A 248 -20.35 -16.93 0.94
CA GLY A 248 -20.63 -15.53 1.27
C GLY A 248 -19.40 -14.71 1.63
N HIS A 249 -18.23 -15.35 1.78
CA HIS A 249 -17.00 -14.71 2.22
C HIS A 249 -15.79 -15.42 1.61
N MET A 250 -14.68 -14.70 1.46
CA MET A 250 -13.37 -15.24 1.13
C MET A 250 -12.29 -14.49 1.93
N ASP A 251 -11.31 -15.24 2.41
CA ASP A 251 -10.11 -14.71 3.06
C ASP A 251 -9.00 -15.76 3.03
N TYR A 252 -7.91 -15.58 3.80
CA TYR A 252 -6.80 -16.53 3.88
C TYR A 252 -6.35 -16.74 5.34
N GLY A 253 -5.79 -17.91 5.63
CA GLY A 253 -5.45 -18.30 7.00
C GLY A 253 -4.13 -19.04 7.16
N ARG A 254 -3.33 -19.16 6.08
CA ARG A 254 -2.02 -19.80 6.18
C ARG A 254 -1.12 -19.04 7.15
N LYS A 255 -0.44 -19.79 8.03
CA LYS A 255 0.54 -19.23 8.96
C LYS A 255 1.81 -18.83 8.19
N ASP A 256 1.81 -17.69 7.56
CA ASP A 256 2.93 -17.09 6.82
C ASP A 256 2.97 -15.56 6.98
N PRO A 257 4.02 -14.88 6.49
CA PRO A 257 4.18 -13.44 6.65
C PRO A 257 2.96 -12.60 6.21
N SER A 258 2.24 -13.00 5.16
CA SER A 258 1.10 -12.24 4.65
C SER A 258 -0.06 -12.12 5.67
N LEU A 259 -0.14 -13.02 6.63
CA LEU A 259 -1.15 -12.96 7.69
C LEU A 259 -0.88 -11.82 8.70
N GLY A 260 0.35 -11.28 8.74
CA GLY A 260 0.75 -10.24 9.68
C GLY A 260 0.02 -8.93 9.45
N TRP A 261 0.03 -8.42 8.23
CA TRP A 261 -0.61 -7.14 7.90
C TRP A 261 -2.12 -7.25 7.67
N ARG A 262 -2.66 -8.46 7.49
CA ARG A 262 -4.10 -8.66 7.30
C ARG A 262 -4.95 -8.14 8.45
N PHE A 263 -4.45 -8.17 9.67
CA PHE A 263 -5.16 -7.76 10.87
C PHE A 263 -4.96 -6.31 11.24
N THR A 264 -3.89 -5.68 10.79
CA THR A 264 -3.61 -4.27 11.03
C THR A 264 -4.46 -3.35 10.15
N ASP A 265 -5.21 -3.95 9.23
CA ASP A 265 -6.08 -3.25 8.30
C ASP A 265 -7.53 -3.13 8.81
N ALA A 266 -8.48 -3.34 7.91
CA ALA A 266 -9.90 -3.26 8.16
C ALA A 266 -10.39 -4.10 9.33
N TRP A 267 -9.75 -5.23 9.63
CA TRP A 267 -10.24 -6.16 10.65
C TRP A 267 -10.14 -5.59 12.06
N LEU A 268 -9.04 -4.94 12.41
CA LEU A 268 -8.93 -4.28 13.71
C LEU A 268 -9.90 -3.09 13.83
N SER A 269 -10.19 -2.41 12.73
CA SER A 269 -11.17 -1.32 12.73
C SER A 269 -12.62 -1.78 12.99
N MET A 270 -12.91 -3.07 12.82
CA MET A 270 -14.23 -3.65 13.05
C MET A 270 -14.82 -3.31 14.43
N ALA A 271 -14.00 -3.24 15.44
CA ALA A 271 -14.39 -2.93 16.79
C ALA A 271 -13.76 -1.62 17.33
N GLY A 272 -13.23 -0.79 16.44
CA GLY A 272 -12.65 0.50 16.78
C GLY A 272 -11.17 0.45 17.17
N ASN A 273 -10.51 -0.71 17.13
CA ASN A 273 -9.08 -0.80 17.40
C ASN A 273 -8.29 -0.12 16.27
N GLY A 274 -7.33 0.71 16.63
CA GLY A 274 -6.51 1.47 15.69
C GLY A 274 -7.20 2.65 15.02
N ASP A 275 -8.52 2.75 15.12
CA ASP A 275 -9.28 3.83 14.48
C ASP A 275 -8.96 5.18 15.08
N LYS A 276 -8.58 6.15 14.22
CA LYS A 276 -8.07 7.47 14.65
C LYS A 276 -6.91 7.41 15.66
N GLY A 277 -6.31 6.24 15.86
CA GLY A 277 -5.27 6.03 16.86
C GLY A 277 -5.72 6.26 18.31
N ILE A 278 -7.01 6.10 18.63
CA ILE A 278 -7.57 6.34 19.96
C ILE A 278 -8.58 5.25 20.36
N PRO A 279 -8.28 3.96 20.25
CA PRO A 279 -9.11 2.94 20.87
C PRO A 279 -9.03 3.07 22.40
N ASN A 280 -10.09 2.68 23.09
CA ASN A 280 -10.18 2.80 24.55
C ASN A 280 -9.91 4.22 25.11
N GLY A 281 -9.96 5.26 24.27
CA GLY A 281 -9.72 6.64 24.68
C GLY A 281 -8.25 7.04 24.80
N LEU A 282 -7.30 6.16 24.44
CA LEU A 282 -5.87 6.43 24.49
C LEU A 282 -5.24 6.29 23.08
N PRO A 283 -4.29 7.16 22.71
CA PRO A 283 -3.64 7.07 21.41
C PRO A 283 -2.88 5.75 21.24
N VAL A 284 -3.18 5.02 20.17
CA VAL A 284 -2.45 3.82 19.73
C VAL A 284 -2.13 3.94 18.24
N ASP A 285 -1.13 3.18 17.78
CA ASP A 285 -0.91 2.96 16.37
C ASP A 285 -1.88 1.91 15.80
N GLU A 286 -1.75 1.63 14.52
CA GLU A 286 -2.58 0.67 13.80
C GLU A 286 -2.46 -0.77 14.34
N TRP A 287 -1.41 -1.07 15.10
CA TRP A 287 -1.15 -2.38 15.68
C TRP A 287 -1.55 -2.50 17.15
N GLY A 288 -2.21 -1.47 17.68
CA GLY A 288 -2.65 -1.43 19.08
C GLY A 288 -1.54 -1.03 20.06
N ILE A 289 -0.38 -0.61 19.58
CA ILE A 289 0.71 -0.11 20.40
C ILE A 289 0.39 1.33 20.82
N ARG A 290 0.34 1.61 22.12
CA ARG A 290 0.12 2.97 22.63
C ARG A 290 1.25 3.89 22.25
N MET A 291 0.88 5.06 21.77
CA MET A 291 1.81 6.13 21.38
C MET A 291 1.69 7.36 22.28
N GLU A 292 2.82 7.95 22.61
CA GLU A 292 2.92 9.29 23.19
C GLU A 292 3.79 10.15 22.27
N GLY A 293 3.13 10.92 21.40
CA GLY A 293 3.78 11.54 20.24
C GLY A 293 4.32 10.48 19.29
N CYS A 294 5.60 10.51 18.96
CA CYS A 294 6.26 9.49 18.14
C CYS A 294 6.83 8.29 18.94
N ARG A 295 6.61 8.26 20.27
CA ARG A 295 7.18 7.22 21.16
C ARG A 295 6.20 6.08 21.41
N PRO A 296 6.53 4.84 21.10
CA PRO A 296 5.82 3.67 21.61
C PRO A 296 6.02 3.52 23.11
N VAL A 297 4.93 3.29 23.85
CA VAL A 297 5.00 3.22 25.33
C VAL A 297 4.40 1.93 25.90
N GLY A 298 3.79 1.10 25.11
CA GLY A 298 3.27 -0.21 25.52
C GLY A 298 2.29 -0.79 24.52
N SER A 299 2.29 -2.11 24.40
CA SER A 299 1.41 -2.87 23.52
C SER A 299 0.24 -3.50 24.28
N SER A 300 0.52 -4.09 25.44
CA SER A 300 -0.50 -4.73 26.26
C SER A 300 -1.44 -3.72 26.95
N VAL A 301 -2.66 -4.17 27.28
CA VAL A 301 -3.66 -3.33 27.98
C VAL A 301 -3.17 -2.87 29.34
N ASP A 302 -2.34 -3.63 30.03
CA ASP A 302 -1.75 -3.26 31.33
C ASP A 302 -0.62 -2.20 31.19
N ARG A 303 -0.19 -1.90 29.97
CA ARG A 303 0.69 -0.75 29.66
C ARG A 303 -0.02 0.38 28.92
N GLY A 304 -1.34 0.29 28.78
CA GLY A 304 -2.18 1.28 28.12
C GLY A 304 -2.31 1.12 26.60
N GLY A 305 -1.76 0.03 26.05
CA GLY A 305 -2.01 -0.41 24.67
C GLY A 305 -3.37 -1.08 24.50
N ASP A 306 -3.60 -1.64 23.33
CA ASP A 306 -4.87 -2.30 22.98
C ASP A 306 -4.68 -3.61 22.19
N THR A 307 -3.46 -4.08 22.01
CA THR A 307 -3.16 -5.28 21.21
C THR A 307 -3.91 -6.52 21.69
N ASN A 308 -4.08 -6.70 23.00
CA ASN A 308 -4.88 -7.76 23.60
C ASN A 308 -6.19 -7.24 24.23
N GLY A 309 -6.65 -6.07 23.81
CA GLY A 309 -7.91 -5.49 24.25
C GLY A 309 -9.13 -6.19 23.64
N ALA A 310 -10.31 -5.89 24.18
CA ALA A 310 -11.56 -6.50 23.77
C ALA A 310 -11.85 -6.32 22.26
N ALA A 311 -11.48 -5.17 21.69
CA ALA A 311 -11.67 -4.88 20.26
C ALA A 311 -10.84 -5.81 19.37
N ALA A 312 -9.55 -5.98 19.67
CA ALA A 312 -8.65 -6.84 18.91
C ALA A 312 -9.08 -8.33 19.01
N VAL A 313 -9.40 -8.80 20.22
CA VAL A 313 -9.88 -10.19 20.44
C VAL A 313 -11.19 -10.45 19.69
N TYR A 314 -12.12 -9.48 19.69
CA TYR A 314 -13.36 -9.58 18.95
C TYR A 314 -13.10 -9.70 17.43
N SER A 315 -12.27 -8.86 16.88
CA SER A 315 -11.94 -8.85 15.44
C SER A 315 -11.34 -10.17 14.99
N ILE A 316 -10.37 -10.72 15.74
CA ILE A 316 -9.77 -12.02 15.44
C ILE A 316 -10.79 -13.15 15.55
N THR A 317 -11.63 -13.12 16.57
CA THR A 317 -12.68 -14.12 16.74
C THR A 317 -13.62 -14.12 15.53
N LYS A 318 -14.06 -12.95 15.06
CA LYS A 318 -14.90 -12.81 13.88
C LYS A 318 -14.21 -13.30 12.60
N TYR A 319 -12.95 -12.92 12.41
CA TYR A 319 -12.16 -13.36 11.27
C TYR A 319 -12.12 -14.90 11.17
N LEU A 320 -11.75 -15.57 12.25
CA LEU A 320 -11.66 -17.03 12.29
C LEU A 320 -13.02 -17.70 12.11
N ASP A 321 -14.05 -17.15 12.73
CA ASP A 321 -15.41 -17.63 12.59
C ASP A 321 -15.93 -17.54 11.16
N TRP A 322 -15.75 -16.40 10.51
CA TRP A 322 -16.24 -16.20 9.14
C TRP A 322 -15.51 -17.04 8.12
N MET A 323 -14.20 -17.17 8.28
CA MET A 323 -13.41 -18.07 7.43
C MET A 323 -13.88 -19.52 7.55
N LYS A 324 -14.21 -19.97 8.74
CA LYS A 324 -14.74 -21.32 8.97
C LYS A 324 -16.17 -21.51 8.50
N LYS A 325 -17.04 -20.50 8.68
CA LYS A 325 -18.48 -20.60 8.45
C LYS A 325 -18.88 -20.26 7.02
N TYR A 326 -18.22 -19.28 6.39
CA TYR A 326 -18.69 -18.63 5.18
C TYR A 326 -17.72 -18.65 4.01
N ALA A 327 -16.45 -19.03 4.23
CA ALA A 327 -15.46 -19.13 3.16
C ALA A 327 -15.34 -20.56 2.61
N PRO A 328 -14.76 -20.74 1.40
CA PRO A 328 -14.40 -22.06 0.90
C PRO A 328 -13.43 -22.77 1.84
N PRO A 329 -13.56 -24.10 2.03
CA PRO A 329 -12.72 -24.84 2.98
C PRO A 329 -11.20 -24.69 2.77
N GLN A 330 -10.77 -24.50 1.52
CA GLN A 330 -9.35 -24.30 1.18
C GLN A 330 -8.78 -22.94 1.62
N ALA A 331 -9.62 -21.95 1.90
CA ALA A 331 -9.22 -20.60 2.30
C ALA A 331 -8.26 -20.60 3.50
N GLN A 332 -8.50 -21.48 4.48
CA GLN A 332 -7.64 -21.64 5.65
C GLN A 332 -6.17 -21.95 5.32
N GLY A 333 -5.91 -22.64 4.21
CA GLY A 333 -4.58 -23.04 3.78
C GLY A 333 -3.94 -22.09 2.77
N MET A 334 -4.63 -21.02 2.37
CA MET A 334 -4.16 -20.05 1.38
C MET A 334 -3.41 -18.88 2.04
N ASN A 335 -2.58 -18.22 1.24
CA ASN A 335 -1.95 -16.94 1.57
C ASN A 335 -2.54 -15.80 0.71
N PHE A 336 -1.95 -14.61 0.81
CA PHE A 336 -2.37 -13.41 0.10
C PHE A 336 -2.49 -13.61 -1.43
N SER A 337 -1.41 -14.06 -2.09
CA SER A 337 -1.38 -14.20 -3.55
C SER A 337 -2.28 -15.31 -4.10
N GLU A 338 -2.55 -16.34 -3.30
CA GLU A 338 -3.44 -17.44 -3.68
C GLU A 338 -4.91 -17.09 -3.51
N SER A 339 -5.25 -16.28 -2.49
CA SER A 339 -6.65 -15.96 -2.16
C SER A 339 -7.23 -14.81 -2.99
N GLY A 340 -6.41 -13.82 -3.37
CA GLY A 340 -6.84 -12.66 -4.13
C GLY A 340 -7.58 -12.97 -5.43
N PRO A 341 -7.10 -13.89 -6.28
CA PRO A 341 -7.77 -14.28 -7.52
C PRO A 341 -9.01 -15.18 -7.36
N VAL A 342 -9.27 -15.74 -6.16
CA VAL A 342 -10.36 -16.73 -5.98
C VAL A 342 -11.74 -16.21 -6.39
N PRO A 343 -12.14 -14.96 -6.08
CA PRO A 343 -13.44 -14.46 -6.53
C PRO A 343 -13.66 -14.45 -8.04
N ALA A 344 -12.59 -14.40 -8.84
CA ALA A 344 -12.66 -14.51 -10.29
C ALA A 344 -13.20 -15.87 -10.78
N GLN A 345 -13.16 -16.91 -9.94
CA GLN A 345 -13.72 -18.23 -10.23
C GLN A 345 -15.27 -18.24 -10.23
N GLY A 346 -15.91 -17.19 -9.73
CA GLY A 346 -17.35 -16.96 -9.87
C GLY A 346 -18.21 -17.50 -8.74
N ASN A 347 -17.64 -18.05 -7.67
CA ASN A 347 -18.36 -18.70 -6.57
C ASN A 347 -18.32 -17.93 -5.23
N ILE A 348 -17.76 -16.71 -5.21
CA ILE A 348 -17.69 -15.85 -4.03
C ILE A 348 -18.67 -14.70 -4.17
N ALA A 349 -19.46 -14.42 -3.13
CA ALA A 349 -20.42 -13.31 -3.12
C ALA A 349 -19.76 -11.97 -2.81
N GLN A 350 -18.86 -11.94 -1.84
CA GLN A 350 -18.14 -10.73 -1.41
C GLN A 350 -16.80 -11.07 -0.79
N GLN A 351 -15.92 -10.07 -0.80
CA GLN A 351 -14.63 -10.12 -0.12
C GLN A 351 -14.13 -8.68 0.16
N ILE A 352 -13.37 -8.50 1.22
CA ILE A 352 -12.55 -7.30 1.41
C ILE A 352 -11.11 -7.69 1.17
N PHE A 353 -10.45 -6.99 0.24
CA PHE A 353 -9.10 -7.36 -0.18
C PHE A 353 -8.40 -6.19 -0.89
N TRP A 354 -7.10 -6.30 -1.13
CA TRP A 354 -6.31 -5.32 -1.89
C TRP A 354 -6.60 -5.42 -3.40
N TYR A 355 -7.85 -5.20 -3.79
CA TYR A 355 -8.27 -5.36 -5.18
C TYR A 355 -7.61 -4.40 -6.14
N THR A 356 -7.09 -3.29 -5.66
CA THR A 356 -6.27 -2.41 -6.50
C THR A 356 -5.02 -3.09 -7.05
N ALA A 357 -4.48 -4.11 -6.34
CA ALA A 357 -3.40 -4.94 -6.84
C ALA A 357 -3.87 -6.05 -7.80
N PHE A 358 -5.10 -6.54 -7.65
CA PHE A 358 -5.63 -7.70 -8.39
C PHE A 358 -6.62 -7.34 -9.50
N THR A 359 -7.04 -6.08 -9.63
CA THR A 359 -8.06 -5.69 -10.62
C THR A 359 -7.66 -6.08 -12.04
N ALA A 360 -6.41 -5.92 -12.42
CA ALA A 360 -5.93 -6.31 -13.75
C ALA A 360 -6.19 -7.79 -14.07
N ASP A 361 -6.12 -8.66 -13.08
CA ASP A 361 -6.41 -10.08 -13.22
C ASP A 361 -7.91 -10.40 -13.21
N MET A 362 -8.71 -9.56 -12.53
CA MET A 362 -10.15 -9.76 -12.33
C MET A 362 -11.01 -9.29 -13.51
N VAL A 363 -10.46 -8.52 -14.45
CA VAL A 363 -11.18 -7.99 -15.64
C VAL A 363 -10.81 -8.68 -16.93
N LYS A 364 -10.05 -9.76 -16.89
CA LYS A 364 -9.63 -10.51 -18.08
C LYS A 364 -10.85 -11.11 -18.79
N PRO A 365 -10.93 -11.00 -20.12
CA PRO A 365 -11.99 -11.64 -20.91
C PRO A 365 -12.04 -13.16 -20.69
N GLY A 366 -13.24 -13.71 -20.65
CA GLY A 366 -13.46 -15.15 -20.48
C GLY A 366 -13.57 -15.62 -19.02
N LEU A 367 -13.33 -14.76 -18.04
CA LEU A 367 -13.59 -15.10 -16.66
C LEU A 367 -15.10 -15.23 -16.37
N PRO A 368 -15.53 -16.17 -15.49
CA PRO A 368 -16.94 -16.31 -15.10
C PRO A 368 -17.58 -15.01 -14.57
N VAL A 369 -16.77 -14.10 -14.02
CA VAL A 369 -17.19 -12.82 -13.41
C VAL A 369 -17.12 -11.64 -14.39
N VAL A 370 -16.88 -11.89 -15.67
CA VAL A 370 -16.82 -10.86 -16.72
C VAL A 370 -17.83 -11.20 -17.81
N ASN A 371 -18.63 -10.22 -18.25
CA ASN A 371 -19.58 -10.35 -19.33
C ASN A 371 -18.90 -10.41 -20.70
N ALA A 372 -19.59 -10.88 -21.72
CA ALA A 372 -19.07 -10.99 -23.09
C ALA A 372 -18.63 -9.63 -23.69
N ASP A 373 -19.24 -8.53 -23.25
CA ASP A 373 -18.86 -7.17 -23.65
C ASP A 373 -17.67 -6.60 -22.87
N GLY A 374 -17.09 -7.39 -21.96
CA GLY A 374 -15.97 -7.01 -21.11
C GLY A 374 -16.34 -6.24 -19.84
N THR A 375 -17.63 -6.09 -19.54
CA THR A 375 -18.06 -5.44 -18.28
C THR A 375 -18.03 -6.43 -17.12
N PRO A 376 -17.50 -6.04 -15.92
CA PRO A 376 -17.51 -6.93 -14.76
C PRO A 376 -18.91 -7.14 -14.19
N LYS A 377 -19.21 -8.37 -13.77
CA LYS A 377 -20.42 -8.74 -13.00
C LYS A 377 -20.32 -8.31 -11.53
N TRP A 378 -19.21 -7.77 -11.13
CA TRP A 378 -18.87 -7.35 -9.78
C TRP A 378 -18.61 -5.84 -9.71
N ARG A 379 -18.61 -5.31 -8.48
CA ARG A 379 -18.26 -3.91 -8.21
C ARG A 379 -17.36 -3.82 -6.99
N MET A 380 -16.63 -2.71 -6.91
CA MET A 380 -15.88 -2.29 -5.74
C MET A 380 -16.54 -1.10 -5.06
N ALA A 381 -16.45 -1.08 -3.73
CA ALA A 381 -16.95 -0.02 -2.89
C ALA A 381 -15.99 0.15 -1.69
N PRO A 382 -16.13 1.22 -0.90
CA PRO A 382 -15.40 1.34 0.36
C PRO A 382 -15.66 0.14 1.27
N SER A 383 -14.64 -0.27 2.02
CA SER A 383 -14.79 -1.28 3.07
C SER A 383 -15.78 -0.81 4.15
N PRO A 384 -16.50 -1.72 4.81
CA PRO A 384 -17.32 -1.38 5.96
C PRO A 384 -16.46 -0.83 7.09
N HIS A 385 -17.07 -0.07 7.98
CA HIS A 385 -16.45 0.47 9.18
C HIS A 385 -17.08 -0.07 10.45
N GLY A 386 -16.40 0.11 11.58
CA GLY A 386 -16.96 -0.23 12.89
C GLY A 386 -18.11 0.72 13.26
N SER A 387 -19.19 0.17 13.83
CA SER A 387 -20.35 0.98 14.22
C SER A 387 -20.10 1.92 15.41
N TYR A 388 -18.94 1.81 16.03
CA TYR A 388 -18.52 2.63 17.17
C TYR A 388 -17.88 3.96 16.77
N TRP A 389 -17.59 4.14 15.48
CA TRP A 389 -16.94 5.31 14.93
C TRP A 389 -17.82 5.95 13.88
N LYS A 390 -18.12 7.24 13.99
CA LYS A 390 -19.03 7.92 13.09
C LYS A 390 -18.29 8.78 12.05
N ASP A 391 -17.42 9.64 12.48
CA ASP A 391 -16.74 10.58 11.59
C ASP A 391 -15.24 10.29 11.47
N GLY A 392 -14.74 10.21 10.24
CA GLY A 392 -13.34 9.96 9.94
C GLY A 392 -12.89 8.58 10.41
N MET A 393 -13.79 7.62 10.32
CA MET A 393 -13.46 6.22 10.55
C MET A 393 -12.50 5.71 9.50
N LYS A 394 -11.63 4.81 9.92
CA LYS A 394 -10.80 4.05 9.00
C LYS A 394 -11.65 3.03 8.26
N LEU A 395 -11.58 3.07 6.95
CA LEU A 395 -12.30 2.15 6.07
C LEU A 395 -11.47 0.91 5.69
N GLY A 396 -10.39 0.67 6.40
CA GLY A 396 -9.47 -0.40 6.14
C GLY A 396 -8.05 0.07 5.80
N TYR A 397 -7.20 -0.87 5.48
CA TYR A 397 -5.81 -0.64 5.10
C TYR A 397 -5.71 0.14 3.79
N GLN A 398 -4.86 1.16 3.79
CA GLN A 398 -4.37 1.79 2.59
C GLN A 398 -2.87 2.04 2.73
N ASP A 399 -2.15 1.77 1.67
CA ASP A 399 -0.72 1.83 1.59
C ASP A 399 -0.26 2.41 0.25
N ALA A 400 0.99 2.82 0.19
CA ALA A 400 1.65 3.20 -1.05
C ALA A 400 2.96 2.43 -1.18
N GLY A 401 2.99 1.42 -2.04
CA GLY A 401 4.23 0.82 -2.49
C GLY A 401 5.10 1.90 -3.09
N SER A 402 6.33 2.07 -2.59
CA SER A 402 7.06 3.32 -2.82
C SER A 402 8.56 3.11 -2.93
N TRP A 403 9.19 3.87 -3.84
CA TRP A 403 10.63 3.87 -4.02
C TRP A 403 11.35 4.48 -2.82
N THR A 404 12.26 3.72 -2.25
CA THR A 404 13.05 4.09 -1.08
C THR A 404 14.54 4.03 -1.37
N LEU A 405 15.29 5.01 -0.85
CA LEU A 405 16.73 5.13 -0.98
C LEU A 405 17.43 4.86 0.36
N LEU A 406 18.55 4.15 0.34
CA LEU A 406 19.36 3.84 1.53
C LEU A 406 20.60 4.70 1.67
N LYS A 407 21.00 4.96 2.90
CA LYS A 407 22.30 5.60 3.22
C LYS A 407 23.50 4.74 2.86
N SER A 408 23.36 3.41 2.91
CA SER A 408 24.41 2.47 2.54
C SER A 408 24.74 2.46 1.04
N THR A 409 23.82 2.92 0.19
CA THR A 409 24.06 3.04 -1.25
C THR A 409 25.03 4.19 -1.54
N PRO A 410 26.14 3.99 -2.27
CA PRO A 410 27.01 5.08 -2.69
C PRO A 410 26.27 6.19 -3.43
N VAL A 411 26.66 7.45 -3.20
CA VAL A 411 25.91 8.62 -3.67
C VAL A 411 25.64 8.60 -5.18
N ASP A 412 26.66 8.27 -6.00
CA ASP A 412 26.49 8.22 -7.46
C ASP A 412 25.48 7.14 -7.89
N ARG A 413 25.53 5.97 -7.25
CA ARG A 413 24.57 4.89 -7.50
C ARG A 413 23.18 5.28 -7.01
N ARG A 414 23.07 5.97 -5.87
CA ARG A 414 21.82 6.49 -5.33
C ARG A 414 21.20 7.53 -6.27
N LYS A 415 22.03 8.43 -6.86
CA LYS A 415 21.57 9.39 -7.88
C LYS A 415 21.02 8.70 -9.13
N ALA A 416 21.71 7.67 -9.61
CA ALA A 416 21.26 6.89 -10.76
C ALA A 416 19.95 6.12 -10.46
N ALA A 417 19.82 5.54 -9.28
CA ALA A 417 18.60 4.88 -8.83
C ALA A 417 17.43 5.86 -8.63
N TRP A 418 17.71 7.07 -8.14
CA TRP A 418 16.72 8.15 -8.02
C TRP A 418 16.20 8.60 -9.37
N LEU A 419 17.04 8.67 -10.39
CA LEU A 419 16.60 8.94 -11.76
C LEU A 419 15.61 7.88 -12.24
N TYR A 420 15.87 6.60 -11.96
CA TYR A 420 14.95 5.53 -12.33
C TYR A 420 13.60 5.62 -11.59
N ALA A 421 13.62 5.82 -10.28
CA ALA A 421 12.41 6.00 -9.48
C ALA A 421 11.53 7.14 -10.01
N GLN A 422 12.16 8.28 -10.39
CA GLN A 422 11.45 9.39 -11.00
C GLN A 422 10.96 9.07 -12.42
N PHE A 423 11.73 8.31 -13.19
CA PHE A 423 11.36 7.95 -14.56
C PHE A 423 10.08 7.10 -14.59
N VAL A 424 10.00 6.04 -13.78
CA VAL A 424 8.82 5.16 -13.74
C VAL A 424 7.59 5.81 -13.13
N THR A 425 7.77 6.93 -12.43
CA THR A 425 6.69 7.73 -11.84
C THR A 425 6.47 9.07 -12.55
N SER A 426 7.22 9.36 -13.64
CA SER A 426 7.10 10.59 -14.41
C SER A 426 5.73 10.75 -15.07
N LYS A 427 5.32 11.99 -15.34
CA LYS A 427 4.03 12.26 -16.02
C LYS A 427 3.98 11.68 -17.45
N THR A 428 5.13 11.53 -18.11
CA THR A 428 5.22 10.83 -19.39
C THR A 428 4.75 9.38 -19.30
N VAL A 429 5.07 8.69 -18.21
CA VAL A 429 4.95 7.23 -18.08
C VAL A 429 3.78 6.81 -17.18
N SER A 430 3.45 7.58 -16.15
CA SER A 430 2.57 7.18 -15.06
C SER A 430 1.16 6.79 -15.50
N LEU A 431 0.56 7.53 -16.44
CA LEU A 431 -0.80 7.20 -16.92
C LEU A 431 -0.82 5.86 -17.66
N LYS A 432 0.17 5.59 -18.52
CA LYS A 432 0.28 4.30 -19.19
C LYS A 432 0.50 3.17 -18.19
N LYS A 433 1.39 3.37 -17.22
CA LYS A 433 1.64 2.41 -16.13
C LYS A 433 0.36 2.12 -15.35
N SER A 434 -0.41 3.15 -15.00
CA SER A 434 -1.72 3.02 -14.35
C SER A 434 -2.72 2.22 -15.20
N HIS A 435 -2.69 2.35 -16.52
CA HIS A 435 -3.51 1.53 -17.40
C HIS A 435 -3.10 0.04 -17.46
N VAL A 436 -1.83 -0.25 -17.24
CA VAL A 436 -1.31 -1.63 -17.21
C VAL A 436 -1.60 -2.31 -15.88
N GLY A 437 -1.18 -1.70 -14.78
CA GLY A 437 -1.30 -2.28 -13.44
C GLY A 437 -2.63 -2.04 -12.74
N LEU A 438 -3.40 -1.05 -13.21
CA LEU A 438 -4.64 -0.58 -12.57
C LEU A 438 -4.44 -0.12 -11.12
N THR A 439 -3.23 0.34 -10.81
CA THR A 439 -2.89 1.06 -9.59
C THR A 439 -2.53 2.51 -9.93
N PHE A 440 -2.97 3.45 -9.11
CA PHE A 440 -2.78 4.87 -9.38
C PHE A 440 -1.79 5.48 -8.40
N ILE A 441 -1.00 6.44 -8.90
CA ILE A 441 -0.09 7.22 -8.06
C ILE A 441 -0.27 8.73 -8.19
N ARG A 442 -0.95 9.19 -9.26
CA ARG A 442 -1.14 10.61 -9.54
C ARG A 442 -2.62 10.98 -9.62
N GLU A 443 -2.98 12.12 -9.05
CA GLU A 443 -4.31 12.69 -9.17
C GLU A 443 -4.66 12.97 -10.64
N SER A 444 -3.70 13.47 -11.42
CA SER A 444 -3.88 13.72 -12.85
C SER A 444 -4.21 12.47 -13.65
N ASP A 445 -3.65 11.30 -13.29
CA ASP A 445 -3.94 10.02 -13.95
C ASP A 445 -5.37 9.55 -13.65
N ILE A 446 -5.81 9.66 -12.40
CA ILE A 446 -7.15 9.25 -11.95
C ILE A 446 -8.26 9.98 -12.72
N TRP A 447 -8.04 11.25 -13.01
CA TRP A 447 -9.02 12.12 -13.68
C TRP A 447 -8.85 12.19 -15.19
N ASP A 448 -7.88 11.47 -15.76
CA ASP A 448 -7.69 11.45 -17.20
C ASP A 448 -8.92 10.88 -17.93
N LYS A 449 -9.17 11.43 -19.13
CA LYS A 449 -10.30 11.03 -19.99
C LYS A 449 -10.24 9.55 -20.36
N SER A 450 -9.04 8.99 -20.57
CA SER A 450 -8.87 7.58 -20.93
C SER A 450 -9.37 6.63 -19.84
N PHE A 451 -9.24 7.00 -18.56
CA PHE A 451 -9.85 6.26 -17.46
C PHE A 451 -11.34 6.46 -17.34
N THR A 452 -11.87 7.65 -17.65
CA THR A 452 -13.32 7.88 -17.72
C THR A 452 -13.96 6.97 -18.78
N GLU A 453 -13.34 6.83 -19.93
CA GLU A 453 -13.80 5.96 -21.01
C GLU A 453 -13.69 4.47 -20.66
N ARG A 454 -12.69 4.08 -19.87
CA ARG A 454 -12.44 2.70 -19.44
C ARG A 454 -13.23 2.29 -18.20
N ALA A 455 -13.69 3.23 -17.38
CA ALA A 455 -14.32 2.99 -16.08
C ALA A 455 -15.45 1.93 -16.09
N PRO A 456 -16.35 1.86 -17.11
CA PRO A 456 -17.38 0.83 -17.14
C PRO A 456 -16.86 -0.61 -17.15
N LYS A 457 -15.59 -0.81 -17.56
CA LYS A 457 -14.92 -2.12 -17.61
C LYS A 457 -14.03 -2.41 -16.40
N LEU A 458 -14.05 -1.55 -15.38
CA LEU A 458 -13.17 -1.63 -14.22
C LEU A 458 -13.91 -1.82 -12.89
N GLY A 459 -15.22 -2.12 -12.93
CA GLY A 459 -15.97 -2.56 -11.76
C GLY A 459 -16.05 -1.56 -10.59
N GLY A 460 -15.94 -0.25 -10.86
CA GLY A 460 -15.98 0.79 -9.82
C GLY A 460 -14.61 1.25 -9.32
N LEU A 461 -13.50 0.73 -9.87
CA LEU A 461 -12.15 1.13 -9.47
C LEU A 461 -11.89 2.63 -9.64
N VAL A 462 -12.25 3.18 -10.80
CA VAL A 462 -12.03 4.59 -11.11
C VAL A 462 -12.88 5.48 -10.21
N GLU A 463 -14.14 5.09 -10.01
CA GLU A 463 -15.07 5.77 -9.13
C GLU A 463 -14.56 5.78 -7.69
N PHE A 464 -14.05 4.65 -7.20
CA PHE A 464 -13.45 4.55 -5.88
C PHE A 464 -12.28 5.53 -5.72
N TYR A 465 -11.33 5.55 -6.65
CA TYR A 465 -10.19 6.48 -6.59
C TYR A 465 -10.60 7.95 -6.71
N ARG A 466 -11.73 8.25 -7.33
CA ARG A 466 -12.33 9.60 -7.39
C ARG A 466 -13.18 9.94 -6.17
N SER A 467 -13.46 8.98 -5.29
CA SER A 467 -14.35 9.16 -4.15
C SER A 467 -13.68 9.82 -2.94
N PRO A 468 -14.46 10.43 -2.04
CA PRO A 468 -13.96 10.88 -0.73
C PRO A 468 -13.45 9.73 0.13
N ALA A 469 -13.92 8.50 -0.08
CA ALA A 469 -13.51 7.33 0.69
C ALA A 469 -12.01 7.03 0.54
N ARG A 470 -11.42 7.37 -0.60
CA ARG A 470 -9.99 7.19 -0.85
C ARG A 470 -9.07 7.84 0.20
N VAL A 471 -9.50 8.92 0.83
CA VAL A 471 -8.71 9.65 1.83
C VAL A 471 -9.15 9.41 3.28
N GLN A 472 -10.12 8.54 3.50
CA GLN A 472 -10.65 8.20 4.82
C GLN A 472 -9.96 6.98 5.45
N TRP A 473 -8.71 6.74 5.10
CA TRP A 473 -7.93 5.59 5.51
C TRP A 473 -6.89 5.96 6.53
N THR A 474 -6.43 4.96 7.26
CA THR A 474 -5.23 5.11 8.05
C THR A 474 -4.10 4.34 7.40
N PRO A 475 -2.97 4.99 7.20
CA PRO A 475 -1.75 4.31 6.81
C PRO A 475 -1.36 3.30 7.88
N THR A 476 -1.04 2.08 7.48
CA THR A 476 -0.57 1.05 8.38
C THR A 476 0.95 1.15 8.55
N GLY A 477 1.44 1.01 9.77
CA GLY A 477 2.86 0.91 10.08
C GLY A 477 3.66 2.22 10.11
N ASN A 478 3.08 3.36 9.76
CA ASN A 478 3.79 4.67 9.78
C ASN A 478 4.46 4.97 11.11
N ASN A 479 3.99 4.37 12.18
CA ASN A 479 4.51 4.60 13.52
C ASN A 479 5.02 3.32 14.22
N VAL A 480 5.05 2.19 13.53
CA VAL A 480 5.56 0.90 14.07
C VAL A 480 7.09 0.95 14.20
N PRO A 481 7.65 0.72 15.38
CA PRO A 481 9.08 0.97 15.65
C PRO A 481 10.03 -0.08 15.09
N ASP A 482 9.56 -1.28 14.83
CA ASP A 482 10.34 -2.40 14.25
C ASP A 482 9.39 -3.34 13.49
N TYR A 483 8.94 -2.91 12.33
CA TYR A 483 7.96 -3.64 11.53
C TYR A 483 8.38 -5.09 11.24
N PRO A 484 9.58 -5.41 10.76
CA PRO A 484 9.92 -6.78 10.41
C PRO A 484 9.77 -7.74 11.60
N LYS A 485 10.13 -7.29 12.80
CA LYS A 485 10.01 -8.11 14.01
C LYS A 485 8.58 -8.18 14.54
N LEU A 486 7.89 -7.06 14.55
CA LEU A 486 6.51 -7.00 15.07
C LEU A 486 5.54 -7.72 14.14
N ALA A 487 5.68 -7.59 12.82
CA ALA A 487 4.90 -8.35 11.83
C ALA A 487 5.07 -9.87 12.02
N GLN A 488 6.31 -10.31 12.26
CA GLN A 488 6.58 -11.73 12.57
C GLN A 488 5.78 -12.22 13.78
N LEU A 489 5.72 -11.43 14.84
CA LEU A 489 4.95 -11.78 16.04
C LEU A 489 3.43 -11.85 15.73
N TRP A 490 2.93 -10.93 14.91
CA TRP A 490 1.54 -10.94 14.48
C TRP A 490 1.17 -12.23 13.76
N TRP A 491 1.81 -12.53 12.63
CA TRP A 491 1.41 -13.68 11.84
C TRP A 491 1.63 -15.02 12.56
N GLN A 492 2.63 -15.10 13.46
CA GLN A 492 2.84 -16.30 14.26
C GLN A 492 1.69 -16.55 15.25
N ASN A 493 1.28 -15.54 16.00
CA ASN A 493 0.22 -15.68 17.00
C ASN A 493 -1.16 -15.83 16.36
N ILE A 494 -1.45 -15.10 15.28
CA ILE A 494 -2.70 -15.26 14.54
C ILE A 494 -2.77 -16.65 13.90
N GLY A 495 -1.67 -17.14 13.33
CA GLY A 495 -1.57 -18.49 12.80
C GLY A 495 -1.80 -19.58 13.88
N ASP A 496 -1.36 -19.35 15.11
CA ASP A 496 -1.67 -20.23 16.24
C ASP A 496 -3.18 -20.26 16.57
N ALA A 497 -3.83 -19.10 16.50
CA ALA A 497 -5.29 -19.03 16.67
C ALA A 497 -6.03 -19.68 15.49
N ALA A 498 -5.59 -19.43 14.25
CA ALA A 498 -6.18 -20.00 13.04
C ALA A 498 -6.09 -21.54 13.00
N SER A 499 -4.99 -22.10 13.49
CA SER A 499 -4.80 -23.55 13.61
C SER A 499 -5.50 -24.19 14.81
N GLY A 500 -6.05 -23.38 15.71
CA GLY A 500 -6.65 -23.84 16.97
C GLY A 500 -5.64 -24.18 18.07
N ALA A 501 -4.36 -23.89 17.89
CA ALA A 501 -3.33 -24.11 18.91
C ALA A 501 -3.49 -23.15 20.12
N LYS A 502 -4.10 -21.99 19.90
CA LYS A 502 -4.46 -21.01 20.93
C LYS A 502 -5.89 -20.52 20.72
N THR A 503 -6.56 -20.12 21.79
CA THR A 503 -7.77 -19.31 21.64
C THR A 503 -7.41 -17.90 21.15
N PRO A 504 -8.36 -17.14 20.55
CA PRO A 504 -8.10 -15.75 20.17
C PRO A 504 -7.52 -14.90 21.30
N GLN A 505 -8.06 -15.00 22.52
CA GLN A 505 -7.55 -14.29 23.69
C GLN A 505 -6.10 -14.68 24.01
N GLN A 506 -5.81 -15.99 24.07
CA GLN A 506 -4.45 -16.48 24.35
C GLN A 506 -3.45 -16.04 23.29
N ALA A 507 -3.85 -16.01 22.03
CA ALA A 507 -3.01 -15.53 20.93
C ALA A 507 -2.67 -14.05 21.09
N MET A 508 -3.68 -13.22 21.39
CA MET A 508 -3.47 -11.78 21.55
C MET A 508 -2.72 -11.42 22.83
N ASP A 509 -2.93 -12.16 23.94
CA ASP A 509 -2.14 -12.00 25.17
C ASP A 509 -0.66 -12.34 24.93
N SER A 510 -0.41 -13.43 24.21
CA SER A 510 0.96 -13.83 23.84
C SER A 510 1.61 -12.80 22.91
N LEU A 511 0.85 -12.27 21.95
CA LEU A 511 1.32 -11.24 21.02
C LEU A 511 1.69 -9.96 21.76
N ALA A 512 0.77 -9.43 22.59
CA ALA A 512 0.99 -8.21 23.35
C ALA A 512 2.21 -8.30 24.27
N ALA A 513 2.36 -9.43 24.96
CA ALA A 513 3.52 -9.69 25.82
C ALA A 513 4.83 -9.73 25.02
N ALA A 514 4.83 -10.40 23.86
CA ALA A 514 6.02 -10.47 23.00
C ALA A 514 6.39 -9.11 22.37
N GLN A 515 5.40 -8.30 22.00
CA GLN A 515 5.61 -6.93 21.53
C GLN A 515 6.20 -6.04 22.64
N ASP A 516 5.66 -6.10 23.86
CA ASP A 516 6.20 -5.37 25.02
C ASP A 516 7.65 -5.75 25.30
N GLU A 517 8.03 -7.01 25.09
CA GLU A 517 9.42 -7.45 25.24
C GLU A 517 10.31 -6.85 24.17
N VAL A 518 9.87 -6.82 22.90
CA VAL A 518 10.61 -6.16 21.81
C VAL A 518 10.79 -4.68 22.12
N LEU A 519 9.72 -3.97 22.47
CA LEU A 519 9.76 -2.55 22.82
C LEU A 519 10.72 -2.27 23.99
N THR A 520 10.70 -3.12 25.04
CA THR A 520 11.61 -2.99 26.17
C THR A 520 13.08 -3.19 25.77
N ARG A 521 13.36 -4.10 24.83
CA ARG A 521 14.72 -4.27 24.29
C ARG A 521 15.19 -3.06 23.49
N LEU A 522 14.31 -2.51 22.66
CA LEU A 522 14.59 -1.29 21.88
C LEU A 522 14.84 -0.08 22.80
N GLU A 523 14.05 0.08 23.87
CA GLU A 523 14.27 1.10 24.90
C GLU A 523 15.68 0.99 25.51
N ARG A 524 16.07 -0.22 25.96
CA ARG A 524 17.39 -0.46 26.56
C ARG A 524 18.54 -0.23 25.59
N ALA A 525 18.35 -0.57 24.33
CA ALA A 525 19.37 -0.38 23.30
C ALA A 525 19.52 1.09 22.89
N ASN A 526 18.49 1.92 23.07
CA ASN A 526 18.45 3.34 22.73
C ASN A 526 18.92 3.68 21.30
N VAL A 527 18.68 2.78 20.35
CA VAL A 527 19.16 2.93 18.95
C VAL A 527 18.24 3.82 18.11
N GLN A 528 17.01 4.07 18.56
CA GLN A 528 15.96 4.80 17.83
C GLN A 528 15.81 6.26 18.27
N GLY A 529 16.66 6.74 19.16
CA GLY A 529 16.70 8.15 19.58
C GLY A 529 15.42 8.64 20.27
N GLU A 530 15.01 9.87 19.98
CA GLU A 530 13.88 10.51 20.66
C GLU A 530 12.53 9.82 20.39
N CYS A 531 12.36 9.22 19.23
CA CYS A 531 11.15 8.46 18.87
C CYS A 531 11.22 6.98 19.24
N GLY A 532 12.28 6.54 19.90
CA GLY A 532 12.41 5.19 20.44
C GLY A 532 11.43 4.91 21.58
N PRO A 533 11.14 3.61 21.85
CA PRO A 533 10.22 3.22 22.91
C PRO A 533 10.63 3.75 24.29
N LYS A 534 9.63 4.06 25.11
CA LYS A 534 9.77 4.37 26.52
C LYS A 534 8.62 3.74 27.29
N MET A 535 8.87 2.55 27.83
CA MET A 535 7.82 1.70 28.34
C MET A 535 7.11 2.23 29.57
N ASN A 536 5.80 2.30 29.52
CA ASN A 536 4.97 2.59 30.68
C ASN A 536 5.10 1.49 31.75
N PRO A 537 4.96 1.83 33.05
CA PRO A 537 4.81 0.82 34.08
C PRO A 537 3.53 0.02 33.85
N LYS A 538 3.56 -1.26 34.23
CA LYS A 538 2.34 -2.08 34.21
C LYS A 538 1.37 -1.62 35.29
N THR A 539 0.11 -1.41 34.90
CA THR A 539 -1.01 -1.13 35.80
C THR A 539 -2.27 -1.78 35.22
N SER A 540 -3.40 -1.75 35.93
CA SER A 540 -4.62 -2.36 35.41
C SER A 540 -5.18 -1.57 34.20
N ALA A 541 -5.88 -2.27 33.32
CA ALA A 541 -6.61 -1.63 32.22
C ALA A 541 -7.58 -0.55 32.75
N GLU A 542 -8.20 -0.77 33.91
CA GLU A 542 -9.12 0.18 34.55
C GLU A 542 -8.43 1.47 34.97
N GLU A 543 -7.19 1.41 35.44
CA GLU A 543 -6.42 2.62 35.75
C GLU A 543 -6.08 3.42 34.48
N TRP A 544 -5.80 2.76 33.39
CA TRP A 544 -5.59 3.44 32.11
C TRP A 544 -6.87 4.11 31.62
N PHE A 545 -8.03 3.47 31.78
CA PHE A 545 -9.32 4.08 31.48
C PHE A 545 -9.58 5.33 32.33
N LYS A 546 -9.33 5.29 33.63
CA LYS A 546 -9.47 6.47 34.51
C LYS A 546 -8.57 7.61 34.08
N LYS A 547 -7.36 7.32 33.63
CA LYS A 547 -6.44 8.34 33.07
C LYS A 547 -7.01 8.98 31.81
N ALA A 548 -7.60 8.18 30.92
CA ALA A 548 -8.23 8.68 29.69
C ALA A 548 -9.48 9.51 30.00
N GLU A 549 -10.32 9.09 30.97
CA GLU A 549 -11.45 9.88 31.47
C GLU A 549 -11.01 11.24 32.03
N ALA A 550 -10.01 11.22 32.88
CA ALA A 550 -9.48 12.44 33.48
C ALA A 550 -8.89 13.39 32.43
N ALA A 551 -8.34 12.86 31.33
CA ALA A 551 -7.85 13.64 30.18
C ALA A 551 -8.96 14.07 29.21
N GLY A 552 -10.22 13.64 29.42
CA GLY A 552 -11.34 13.91 28.52
C GLY A 552 -11.22 13.22 27.14
N THR A 553 -10.45 12.14 27.07
CA THR A 553 -10.13 11.44 25.80
C THR A 553 -10.82 10.10 25.65
N ILE A 554 -11.63 9.66 26.61
CA ILE A 554 -12.39 8.41 26.52
C ILE A 554 -13.32 8.44 25.30
N ALA A 555 -13.20 7.42 24.46
CA ALA A 555 -14.20 7.14 23.45
C ALA A 555 -15.45 6.58 24.15
N PRO A 556 -16.64 7.21 24.03
CA PRO A 556 -17.86 6.73 24.66
C PRO A 556 -18.33 5.40 24.12
N GLN A 557 -17.79 4.98 22.97
CA GLN A 557 -18.19 3.77 22.25
C GLN A 557 -17.09 2.69 22.29
N ARG A 558 -16.35 2.57 23.38
CA ARG A 558 -15.39 1.46 23.49
C ARG A 558 -16.08 0.12 23.27
N LYS A 559 -15.48 -0.70 22.43
CA LYS A 559 -16.02 -2.02 22.12
C LYS A 559 -16.01 -2.92 23.33
N LEU A 560 -17.18 -3.46 23.63
CA LEU A 560 -17.31 -4.60 24.53
C LEU A 560 -17.31 -5.89 23.69
N ALA A 561 -16.68 -6.96 24.21
CA ALA A 561 -16.69 -8.26 23.54
C ALA A 561 -18.13 -8.71 23.24
N ASN A 562 -18.35 -9.31 22.08
CA ASN A 562 -19.63 -9.89 21.64
C ASN A 562 -20.74 -8.93 21.24
N GLU A 563 -20.55 -7.64 21.19
CA GLU A 563 -21.55 -6.76 20.62
C GLU A 563 -21.64 -6.92 19.09
N LYS A 564 -22.87 -7.05 18.60
CA LYS A 564 -23.17 -7.00 17.15
C LYS A 564 -24.23 -5.93 16.90
N PRO A 565 -23.85 -4.72 16.52
CA PRO A 565 -24.79 -3.67 16.14
C PRO A 565 -25.68 -4.11 14.96
N LYS A 566 -26.82 -3.45 14.78
CA LYS A 566 -27.69 -3.69 13.62
C LYS A 566 -26.93 -3.41 12.32
N GLY A 567 -27.10 -4.29 11.32
CA GLY A 567 -26.55 -4.12 10.00
C GLY A 567 -27.13 -2.91 9.29
N GLU A 568 -26.29 -2.22 8.51
CA GLU A 568 -26.63 -1.06 7.68
C GLU A 568 -25.98 -1.20 6.31
N THR A 569 -26.76 -0.92 5.27
CA THR A 569 -26.32 -0.98 3.87
C THR A 569 -26.72 0.28 3.12
N VAL A 570 -26.04 0.53 2.00
CA VAL A 570 -26.39 1.57 1.05
C VAL A 570 -26.49 0.94 -0.35
N ASP A 571 -27.44 1.42 -1.16
CA ASP A 571 -27.51 1.03 -2.56
C ASP A 571 -26.27 1.53 -3.32
N TYR A 572 -25.67 0.64 -4.13
CA TYR A 572 -24.43 0.96 -4.83
C TYR A 572 -24.55 2.14 -5.79
N ASP A 573 -25.64 2.18 -6.58
CA ASP A 573 -25.81 3.24 -7.56
C ASP A 573 -26.09 4.59 -6.89
N THR A 574 -26.75 4.56 -5.73
CA THR A 574 -26.95 5.74 -4.88
C THR A 574 -25.62 6.22 -4.29
N LEU A 575 -24.78 5.30 -3.82
CA LEU A 575 -23.45 5.60 -3.29
C LEU A 575 -22.58 6.29 -4.36
N ILE A 576 -22.46 5.70 -5.54
CA ILE A 576 -21.66 6.24 -6.66
C ILE A 576 -22.13 7.64 -7.06
N LYS A 577 -23.45 7.89 -7.13
CA LYS A 577 -24.02 9.20 -7.46
C LYS A 577 -23.71 10.28 -6.41
N SER A 578 -23.39 9.89 -5.18
CA SER A 578 -23.02 10.82 -4.12
C SER A 578 -21.58 11.35 -4.25
N TRP A 579 -20.76 10.72 -5.08
CA TRP A 579 -19.36 11.07 -5.24
C TRP A 579 -19.13 12.22 -6.23
N PRO A 580 -18.01 12.99 -6.08
CA PRO A 580 -17.71 14.10 -6.97
C PRO A 580 -17.55 13.66 -8.42
N ALA A 581 -18.10 14.45 -9.34
CA ALA A 581 -17.95 14.24 -10.78
C ALA A 581 -16.71 14.94 -11.38
N SER A 582 -15.96 15.71 -10.57
CA SER A 582 -14.82 16.51 -11.01
C SER A 582 -13.71 16.49 -9.96
N PRO A 583 -12.44 16.70 -10.38
CA PRO A 583 -11.31 16.70 -9.45
C PRO A 583 -11.46 17.77 -8.36
N PRO A 584 -10.95 17.52 -7.15
CA PRO A 584 -10.89 18.53 -6.10
C PRO A 584 -10.03 19.71 -6.59
N LYS A 585 -10.41 20.92 -6.17
CA LYS A 585 -9.57 22.09 -6.45
C LYS A 585 -8.24 21.91 -5.74
N ARG A 586 -7.14 22.00 -6.46
CA ARG A 586 -5.81 22.05 -5.83
C ARG A 586 -5.73 23.32 -4.98
N SER A 587 -5.51 23.15 -3.67
CA SER A 587 -5.29 24.23 -2.72
C SER A 587 -3.87 24.80 -2.86
#